data_001a03baf220ba4419509e53f8a67e37
#
_entry.id   001a03baf220ba4419509e53f8a67e37
#
_cell.length_a   1.000
_cell.length_b   1.000
_cell.length_c   1.000
_cell.angle_alpha   90.00
_cell.angle_beta   90.00
_cell.angle_gamma   90.00
#
_symmetry.space_group_name_H-M   'P 1'
#
loop_
_entity.id
_entity.type
_entity.pdbx_description
1 polymer ?
#
loop_
_entity_poly.entity_id
_entity_poly.type
_entity_poly.pdbx_seq_one_letter_code
_entity_poly.pdbx_strand_id
1 'polypeptide(L)'
;KAQTVIVGVVDSGVDINHEDLKSIIWTNPKEIPNNGIDDDKNGYVDDVHGWNFLGEINQDNLEYVRILKKGDTSDPDYKRAEEKYDKEFKDANEKIELYSQIKERIAQSDALIQKHLGKKEYTEEDLDKIDASSLQLLGAVRGMKYLLSNGVSVKETLEELSEGIKHYEERLKYGLNKEFNPRAVLKDNPDDITDKIYGNTNVAG
;
A
#
# COMPACT_ATOMS: atom_id res chain seq x y z
N LYS A 1 29.25 -33.49 9.23
CA LYS A 1 29.38 -32.08 8.71
C LYS A 1 28.09 -31.78 7.98
N ALA A 2 27.44 -30.66 8.28
CA ALA A 2 26.28 -30.22 7.55
C ALA A 2 26.71 -29.85 6.11
N GLN A 3 25.88 -30.22 5.15
CA GLN A 3 26.11 -29.88 3.75
C GLN A 3 25.33 -28.58 3.45
N THR A 4 25.95 -27.67 2.75
CA THR A 4 25.28 -26.45 2.28
C THR A 4 24.21 -26.82 1.25
N VAL A 5 22.99 -26.28 1.43
CA VAL A 5 21.86 -26.47 0.53
C VAL A 5 21.43 -25.09 0.03
N ILE A 6 21.22 -24.99 -1.28
CA ILE A 6 20.64 -23.78 -1.89
C ILE A 6 19.13 -23.92 -1.85
N VAL A 7 18.43 -22.90 -1.35
CA VAL A 7 16.97 -22.81 -1.28
C VAL A 7 16.51 -21.71 -2.23
N GLY A 8 15.60 -22.05 -3.14
CA GLY A 8 14.92 -21.09 -3.98
C GLY A 8 13.73 -20.49 -3.22
N VAL A 9 13.64 -19.17 -3.19
CA VAL A 9 12.51 -18.41 -2.63
C VAL A 9 11.71 -17.84 -3.79
N VAL A 10 10.42 -18.17 -3.88
CA VAL A 10 9.48 -17.60 -4.85
C VAL A 10 8.49 -16.76 -4.06
N ASP A 11 8.65 -15.46 -4.13
CA ASP A 11 7.94 -14.47 -3.34
C ASP A 11 7.67 -13.20 -4.16
N SER A 12 6.88 -12.27 -3.64
CA SER A 12 6.67 -10.96 -4.23
C SER A 12 7.88 -10.02 -4.09
N GLY A 13 8.86 -10.38 -3.25
CA GLY A 13 10.13 -9.69 -3.07
C GLY A 13 10.91 -10.21 -1.88
N VAL A 14 12.23 -10.09 -1.93
CA VAL A 14 13.15 -10.44 -0.83
C VAL A 14 14.12 -9.29 -0.64
N ASP A 15 14.22 -8.75 0.56
CA ASP A 15 15.25 -7.76 0.89
C ASP A 15 16.62 -8.43 1.01
N ILE A 16 17.34 -8.46 -0.09
CA ILE A 16 18.69 -9.03 -0.17
C ILE A 16 19.74 -8.27 0.67
N ASN A 17 19.42 -7.04 1.11
CA ASN A 17 20.30 -6.22 1.94
C ASN A 17 19.97 -6.31 3.42
N HIS A 18 18.91 -7.05 3.80
CA HIS A 18 18.54 -7.24 5.20
C HIS A 18 19.71 -7.76 6.02
N GLU A 19 19.93 -7.21 7.21
CA GLU A 19 21.10 -7.52 8.04
C GLU A 19 21.26 -9.00 8.37
N ASP A 20 20.17 -9.73 8.52
CA ASP A 20 20.16 -11.16 8.82
C ASP A 20 20.32 -12.04 7.56
N LEU A 21 19.99 -11.53 6.38
CA LEU A 21 19.97 -12.30 5.14
C LEU A 21 21.20 -12.10 4.27
N LYS A 22 21.76 -10.89 4.21
CA LYS A 22 22.84 -10.53 3.31
C LYS A 22 24.08 -11.46 3.33
N SER A 23 24.31 -12.11 4.47
CA SER A 23 25.46 -13.04 4.63
C SER A 23 25.22 -14.44 4.07
N ILE A 24 23.95 -14.79 3.80
CA ILE A 24 23.51 -16.10 3.33
C ILE A 24 22.81 -16.07 1.98
N ILE A 25 22.58 -14.86 1.44
CA ILE A 25 22.02 -14.71 0.09
C ILE A 25 22.94 -15.38 -0.92
N TRP A 26 22.35 -16.24 -1.75
CA TRP A 26 23.08 -16.88 -2.84
C TRP A 26 23.50 -15.84 -3.89
N THR A 27 24.69 -16.01 -4.42
CA THR A 27 25.21 -15.20 -5.51
C THR A 27 25.53 -16.10 -6.69
N ASN A 28 25.04 -15.76 -7.89
CA ASN A 28 25.36 -16.48 -9.10
C ASN A 28 26.87 -16.35 -9.41
N PRO A 29 27.65 -17.44 -9.30
CA PRO A 29 29.11 -17.37 -9.50
C PRO A 29 29.50 -17.19 -10.96
N LYS A 30 28.56 -17.23 -11.88
CA LYS A 30 28.79 -17.11 -13.31
C LYS A 30 28.46 -15.73 -13.86
N GLU A 31 27.78 -14.89 -13.07
CA GLU A 31 27.44 -13.53 -13.43
C GLU A 31 28.44 -12.52 -12.91
N ILE A 32 28.76 -11.53 -13.74
CA ILE A 32 29.58 -10.36 -13.37
C ILE A 32 28.61 -9.20 -13.08
N PRO A 33 28.46 -8.78 -11.84
CA PRO A 33 27.44 -7.81 -11.46
C PRO A 33 27.51 -6.49 -12.23
N ASN A 34 26.37 -5.99 -12.70
CA ASN A 34 26.20 -4.68 -13.34
C ASN A 34 27.02 -4.47 -14.62
N ASN A 35 27.31 -5.51 -15.39
CA ASN A 35 27.99 -5.39 -16.67
C ASN A 35 27.02 -5.30 -17.86
N GLY A 36 25.70 -5.55 -17.64
CA GLY A 36 24.67 -5.51 -18.67
C GLY A 36 24.71 -6.70 -19.64
N ILE A 37 25.36 -7.80 -19.26
CA ILE A 37 25.54 -9.00 -20.07
C ILE A 37 24.99 -10.20 -19.30
N ASP A 38 24.32 -11.10 -20.00
CA ASP A 38 23.97 -12.43 -19.53
C ASP A 38 25.20 -13.33 -19.71
N ASP A 39 26.08 -13.39 -18.69
CA ASP A 39 27.38 -14.07 -18.79
C ASP A 39 27.23 -15.58 -18.82
N ASP A 40 26.21 -16.15 -18.19
CA ASP A 40 25.96 -17.61 -18.17
C ASP A 40 25.00 -18.08 -19.24
N LYS A 41 24.42 -17.14 -20.01
CA LYS A 41 23.51 -17.39 -21.14
C LYS A 41 22.26 -18.16 -20.76
N ASN A 42 21.73 -17.87 -19.58
CA ASN A 42 20.51 -18.47 -19.08
C ASN A 42 19.22 -17.71 -19.52
N GLY A 43 19.36 -16.52 -20.12
CA GLY A 43 18.29 -15.65 -20.60
C GLY A 43 18.02 -14.46 -19.69
N TYR A 44 18.75 -14.32 -18.58
CA TYR A 44 18.55 -13.26 -17.60
C TYR A 44 19.84 -12.47 -17.41
N VAL A 45 19.80 -11.18 -17.76
CA VAL A 45 20.98 -10.28 -17.67
C VAL A 45 21.21 -9.87 -16.23
N ASP A 46 22.44 -10.02 -15.73
CA ASP A 46 22.84 -9.63 -14.36
C ASP A 46 21.96 -10.29 -13.26
N ASP A 47 21.52 -11.52 -13.40
CA ASP A 47 20.71 -12.23 -12.41
C ASP A 47 21.52 -12.74 -11.19
N VAL A 48 22.28 -11.83 -10.60
CA VAL A 48 23.28 -12.10 -9.56
C VAL A 48 22.68 -12.75 -8.31
N HIS A 49 21.50 -12.36 -7.89
CA HIS A 49 20.82 -12.89 -6.71
C HIS A 49 19.45 -13.50 -7.03
N GLY A 50 19.08 -13.54 -8.29
CA GLY A 50 17.80 -13.99 -8.81
C GLY A 50 17.18 -12.98 -9.77
N TRP A 51 15.90 -13.12 -10.04
CA TRP A 51 15.20 -12.34 -11.05
C TRP A 51 13.86 -11.81 -10.54
N ASN A 52 13.60 -10.53 -10.77
CA ASN A 52 12.31 -9.92 -10.50
C ASN A 52 11.38 -10.06 -11.71
N PHE A 53 10.54 -11.08 -11.71
CA PHE A 53 9.58 -11.34 -12.79
C PHE A 53 8.48 -10.29 -12.91
N LEU A 54 8.21 -9.54 -11.85
CA LEU A 54 7.22 -8.48 -11.84
C LEU A 54 7.78 -7.13 -12.31
N GLY A 55 9.11 -6.98 -12.37
CA GLY A 55 9.77 -5.73 -12.76
C GLY A 55 9.31 -4.56 -11.86
N GLU A 56 8.81 -3.51 -12.48
CA GLU A 56 8.30 -2.33 -11.79
C GLU A 56 6.81 -2.46 -11.35
N ILE A 57 6.24 -3.66 -11.46
CA ILE A 57 4.84 -3.89 -11.03
C ILE A 57 4.82 -4.09 -9.52
N ASN A 58 4.23 -3.13 -8.83
CA ASN A 58 3.96 -3.17 -7.40
C ASN A 58 2.46 -3.06 -7.07
N GLN A 59 1.60 -3.04 -8.10
CA GLN A 59 0.15 -2.95 -7.97
C GLN A 59 -0.52 -3.94 -8.91
N ASP A 60 -1.59 -4.59 -8.46
CA ASP A 60 -2.36 -5.53 -9.30
C ASP A 60 -3.86 -5.40 -9.04
N ASN A 61 -4.66 -5.97 -9.92
CA ASN A 61 -6.09 -6.13 -9.71
C ASN A 61 -6.36 -7.26 -8.71
N LEU A 62 -7.40 -7.11 -7.91
CA LEU A 62 -7.92 -8.19 -7.09
C LEU A 62 -8.53 -9.28 -7.98
N GLU A 63 -8.43 -10.55 -7.58
CA GLU A 63 -8.81 -11.67 -8.45
C GLU A 63 -10.25 -11.59 -8.95
N TYR A 64 -11.20 -11.23 -8.10
CA TYR A 64 -12.59 -11.06 -8.54
C TYR A 64 -12.77 -9.91 -9.54
N VAL A 65 -11.90 -8.88 -9.54
CA VAL A 65 -11.89 -7.84 -10.58
C VAL A 65 -11.37 -8.41 -11.89
N ARG A 66 -10.38 -9.30 -11.85
CA ARG A 66 -9.83 -9.99 -13.04
C ARG A 66 -10.89 -10.89 -13.68
N ILE A 67 -11.71 -11.60 -12.89
CA ILE A 67 -12.84 -12.39 -13.37
C ILE A 67 -13.85 -11.47 -14.09
N LEU A 68 -14.20 -10.33 -13.49
CA LEU A 68 -15.15 -9.39 -14.12
C LEU A 68 -14.62 -8.77 -15.41
N LYS A 69 -13.30 -8.48 -15.47
CA LYS A 69 -12.65 -7.94 -16.68
C LYS A 69 -12.70 -8.91 -17.86
N LYS A 70 -12.67 -10.21 -17.63
CA LYS A 70 -12.85 -11.23 -18.69
C LYS A 70 -14.24 -11.17 -19.31
N GLY A 71 -15.26 -10.71 -18.58
CA GLY A 71 -16.62 -10.56 -19.08
C GLY A 71 -17.35 -11.87 -19.36
N ASP A 72 -16.79 -13.01 -18.95
CA ASP A 72 -17.42 -14.32 -19.14
C ASP A 72 -18.46 -14.56 -18.05
N THR A 73 -19.71 -14.24 -18.34
CA THR A 73 -20.84 -14.43 -17.43
C THR A 73 -21.22 -15.90 -17.20
N SER A 74 -20.62 -16.82 -17.96
CA SER A 74 -20.79 -18.26 -17.76
C SER A 74 -19.81 -18.86 -16.75
N ASP A 75 -18.80 -18.10 -16.35
CA ASP A 75 -17.87 -18.48 -15.28
C ASP A 75 -18.64 -18.67 -13.96
N PRO A 76 -18.51 -19.83 -13.30
CA PRO A 76 -19.24 -20.13 -12.07
C PRO A 76 -18.98 -19.13 -10.93
N ASP A 77 -17.84 -18.45 -10.96
CA ASP A 77 -17.46 -17.45 -9.96
C ASP A 77 -17.88 -16.02 -10.34
N TYR A 78 -18.39 -15.77 -11.57
CA TYR A 78 -18.70 -14.42 -12.05
C TYR A 78 -19.66 -13.66 -11.15
N LYS A 79 -20.78 -14.27 -10.78
CA LYS A 79 -21.78 -13.63 -9.91
C LYS A 79 -21.24 -13.31 -8.54
N ARG A 80 -20.47 -14.22 -7.95
CA ARG A 80 -19.81 -14.01 -6.66
C ARG A 80 -18.79 -12.89 -6.72
N ALA A 81 -18.04 -12.82 -7.83
CA ALA A 81 -17.07 -11.75 -8.09
C ALA A 81 -17.77 -10.40 -8.19
N GLU A 82 -18.92 -10.32 -8.87
CA GLU A 82 -19.73 -9.10 -9.01
C GLU A 82 -20.24 -8.60 -7.64
N GLU A 83 -20.90 -9.49 -6.88
CA GLU A 83 -21.41 -9.16 -5.54
C GLU A 83 -20.29 -8.66 -4.60
N LYS A 84 -19.11 -9.31 -4.67
CA LYS A 84 -17.96 -8.91 -3.88
C LYS A 84 -17.39 -7.57 -4.33
N TYR A 85 -17.28 -7.35 -5.63
CA TYR A 85 -16.80 -6.10 -6.20
C TYR A 85 -17.70 -4.92 -5.77
N ASP A 86 -19.01 -5.04 -5.96
CA ASP A 86 -19.97 -3.97 -5.64
C ASP A 86 -19.91 -3.60 -4.16
N LYS A 87 -19.84 -4.61 -3.29
CA LYS A 87 -19.70 -4.41 -1.85
C LYS A 87 -18.41 -3.67 -1.50
N GLU A 88 -17.26 -4.13 -2.03
CA GLU A 88 -15.96 -3.57 -1.66
C GLU A 88 -15.70 -2.22 -2.30
N PHE A 89 -16.21 -1.99 -3.51
CA PHE A 89 -16.17 -0.68 -4.15
C PHE A 89 -16.98 0.37 -3.38
N LYS A 90 -18.18 -0.01 -2.94
CA LYS A 90 -19.03 0.84 -2.09
C LYS A 90 -18.35 1.12 -0.74
N ASP A 91 -17.86 0.08 -0.06
CA ASP A 91 -17.19 0.21 1.25
C ASP A 91 -15.97 1.14 1.16
N ALA A 92 -15.13 1.00 0.12
CA ALA A 92 -13.97 1.86 -0.08
C ALA A 92 -14.36 3.34 -0.23
N ASN A 93 -15.40 3.66 -1.02
CA ASN A 93 -15.88 5.04 -1.17
C ASN A 93 -16.46 5.58 0.15
N GLU A 94 -17.27 4.80 0.85
CA GLU A 94 -17.85 5.19 2.15
C GLU A 94 -16.75 5.43 3.20
N LYS A 95 -15.69 4.63 3.21
CA LYS A 95 -14.54 4.80 4.10
C LYS A 95 -13.74 6.07 3.81
N ILE A 96 -13.48 6.36 2.53
CA ILE A 96 -12.80 7.60 2.13
C ILE A 96 -13.62 8.81 2.60
N GLU A 97 -14.93 8.80 2.35
CA GLU A 97 -15.81 9.90 2.75
C GLU A 97 -15.81 10.06 4.28
N LEU A 98 -16.03 8.98 5.02
CA LEU A 98 -16.05 8.99 6.48
C LEU A 98 -14.72 9.51 7.07
N TYR A 99 -13.59 8.96 6.63
CA TYR A 99 -12.28 9.35 7.15
C TYR A 99 -11.94 10.79 6.78
N SER A 100 -12.32 11.24 5.58
CA SER A 100 -12.14 12.63 5.16
C SER A 100 -12.95 13.60 6.03
N GLN A 101 -14.21 13.29 6.32
CA GLN A 101 -15.06 14.10 7.18
C GLN A 101 -14.52 14.17 8.64
N ILE A 102 -14.07 13.02 9.17
CA ILE A 102 -13.49 12.96 10.52
C ILE A 102 -12.19 13.79 10.56
N LYS A 103 -11.30 13.59 9.59
CA LYS A 103 -10.02 14.31 9.47
C LYS A 103 -10.24 15.82 9.39
N GLU A 104 -11.16 16.26 8.55
CA GLU A 104 -11.49 17.68 8.41
C GLU A 104 -12.03 18.26 9.71
N ARG A 105 -12.94 17.56 10.36
CA ARG A 105 -13.51 17.99 11.65
C ARG A 105 -12.48 18.10 12.76
N ILE A 106 -11.55 17.14 12.84
CA ILE A 106 -10.43 17.17 13.80
C ILE A 106 -9.52 18.36 13.50
N ALA A 107 -9.11 18.54 12.24
CA ALA A 107 -8.22 19.63 11.83
C ALA A 107 -8.84 21.00 12.08
N GLN A 108 -10.13 21.19 11.79
CA GLN A 108 -10.86 22.42 12.07
C GLN A 108 -10.96 22.71 13.58
N SER A 109 -11.23 21.67 14.38
CA SER A 109 -11.30 21.78 15.83
C SER A 109 -9.95 22.13 16.44
N ASP A 110 -8.89 21.49 15.99
CA ASP A 110 -7.52 21.75 16.42
C ASP A 110 -7.11 23.20 16.10
N ALA A 111 -7.32 23.64 14.85
CA ALA A 111 -7.01 25.01 14.44
C ALA A 111 -7.80 26.07 15.24
N LEU A 112 -9.07 25.80 15.58
CA LEU A 112 -9.88 26.68 16.37
C LEU A 112 -9.34 26.83 17.81
N ILE A 113 -8.94 25.73 18.42
CA ILE A 113 -8.36 25.71 19.78
C ILE A 113 -7.00 26.39 19.79
N GLN A 114 -6.10 26.08 18.84
CA GLN A 114 -4.80 26.72 18.69
C GLN A 114 -4.93 28.24 18.56
N LYS A 115 -5.88 28.69 17.74
CA LYS A 115 -6.17 30.13 17.58
C LYS A 115 -6.68 30.75 18.87
N HIS A 116 -7.56 30.08 19.61
CA HIS A 116 -8.11 30.58 20.86
C HIS A 116 -7.04 30.67 21.96
N LEU A 117 -6.18 29.67 22.06
CA LEU A 117 -5.11 29.61 23.06
C LEU A 117 -3.85 30.43 22.68
N GLY A 118 -3.70 30.79 21.40
CA GLY A 118 -2.52 31.48 20.88
C GLY A 118 -1.26 30.58 20.87
N LYS A 119 -1.40 29.25 20.90
CA LYS A 119 -0.28 28.30 20.91
C LYS A 119 -0.61 27.07 20.03
N LYS A 120 0.45 26.45 19.48
CA LYS A 120 0.32 25.30 18.57
C LYS A 120 0.09 23.97 19.29
N GLU A 121 0.65 23.82 20.47
CA GLU A 121 0.52 22.61 21.29
C GLU A 121 -0.26 22.95 22.56
N TYR A 122 -1.12 22.06 22.96
CA TYR A 122 -1.97 22.22 24.14
C TYR A 122 -2.23 20.86 24.80
N THR A 123 -2.51 20.93 26.10
CA THR A 123 -2.81 19.77 26.94
C THR A 123 -4.30 19.72 27.29
N GLU A 124 -4.74 18.62 27.92
CA GLU A 124 -6.09 18.52 28.47
C GLU A 124 -6.37 19.63 29.50
N GLU A 125 -5.38 19.97 30.34
CA GLU A 125 -5.50 21.05 31.31
C GLU A 125 -5.70 22.44 30.66
N ASP A 126 -5.12 22.66 29.48
CA ASP A 126 -5.37 23.88 28.72
C ASP A 126 -6.80 23.95 28.19
N LEU A 127 -7.34 22.81 27.77
CA LEU A 127 -8.72 22.71 27.32
C LEU A 127 -9.72 22.98 28.45
N ASP A 128 -9.40 22.57 29.67
CA ASP A 128 -10.22 22.81 30.86
C ASP A 128 -10.35 24.31 31.24
N LYS A 129 -9.39 25.13 30.82
CA LYS A 129 -9.37 26.56 31.07
C LYS A 129 -10.11 27.39 30.02
N ILE A 130 -10.56 26.74 28.94
CA ILE A 130 -11.27 27.43 27.86
C ILE A 130 -12.71 27.71 28.30
N ASP A 131 -13.03 29.00 28.45
CA ASP A 131 -14.43 29.43 28.54
C ASP A 131 -15.03 29.47 27.12
N ALA A 132 -15.76 28.42 26.78
CA ALA A 132 -16.28 28.24 25.44
C ALA A 132 -17.50 29.15 25.18
N SER A 133 -17.28 30.28 24.55
CA SER A 133 -18.26 31.31 24.24
C SER A 133 -19.19 30.97 23.07
N SER A 134 -18.91 29.90 22.30
CA SER A 134 -19.71 29.48 21.17
C SER A 134 -19.91 27.96 21.16
N LEU A 135 -21.01 27.49 20.53
CA LEU A 135 -21.28 26.06 20.38
C LEU A 135 -20.19 25.36 19.56
N GLN A 136 -19.60 26.03 18.59
CA GLN A 136 -18.53 25.51 17.79
C GLN A 136 -17.27 25.27 18.63
N LEU A 137 -16.84 26.24 19.44
CA LEU A 137 -15.70 26.11 20.32
C LEU A 137 -15.94 25.04 21.39
N LEU A 138 -17.13 25.00 21.97
CA LEU A 138 -17.52 23.96 22.92
C LEU A 138 -17.45 22.54 22.29
N GLY A 139 -17.90 22.38 21.06
CA GLY A 139 -17.78 21.13 20.31
C GLY A 139 -16.33 20.74 20.04
N ALA A 140 -15.49 21.69 19.64
CA ALA A 140 -14.06 21.48 19.43
C ALA A 140 -13.36 21.03 20.71
N VAL A 141 -13.56 21.75 21.82
CA VAL A 141 -12.98 21.42 23.15
C VAL A 141 -13.38 20.01 23.58
N ARG A 142 -14.66 19.65 23.48
CA ARG A 142 -15.14 18.31 23.86
C ARG A 142 -14.51 17.22 23.00
N GLY A 143 -14.42 17.42 21.69
CA GLY A 143 -13.83 16.47 20.77
C GLY A 143 -12.33 16.26 21.03
N MET A 144 -11.57 17.35 21.19
CA MET A 144 -10.13 17.26 21.49
C MET A 144 -9.85 16.68 22.86
N LYS A 145 -10.65 17.04 23.86
CA LYS A 145 -10.55 16.47 25.20
C LYS A 145 -10.77 14.96 25.20
N TYR A 146 -11.73 14.46 24.41
CA TYR A 146 -11.95 13.03 24.25
C TYR A 146 -10.74 12.31 23.65
N LEU A 147 -10.07 12.89 22.67
CA LEU A 147 -8.86 12.30 22.09
C LEU A 147 -7.71 12.28 23.12
N LEU A 148 -7.41 13.42 23.73
CA LEU A 148 -6.30 13.56 24.67
C LEU A 148 -6.47 12.72 25.93
N SER A 149 -7.68 12.64 26.50
CA SER A 149 -7.97 11.83 27.70
C SER A 149 -7.84 10.31 27.44
N ASN A 150 -7.94 9.89 26.18
CA ASN A 150 -7.64 8.50 25.77
C ASN A 150 -6.17 8.29 25.39
N GLY A 151 -5.29 9.27 25.61
CA GLY A 151 -3.87 9.20 25.31
C GLY A 151 -3.55 9.25 23.81
N VAL A 152 -4.47 9.73 22.99
CA VAL A 152 -4.33 9.77 21.53
C VAL A 152 -3.87 11.15 21.09
N SER A 153 -2.75 11.21 20.36
CA SER A 153 -2.23 12.46 19.79
C SER A 153 -3.08 12.93 18.62
N VAL A 154 -3.41 14.20 18.57
CA VAL A 154 -4.14 14.80 17.43
C VAL A 154 -3.36 14.62 16.14
N LYS A 155 -2.04 14.78 16.18
CA LYS A 155 -1.15 14.61 15.03
C LYS A 155 -1.18 13.17 14.50
N GLU A 156 -1.00 12.19 15.38
CA GLU A 156 -1.03 10.76 15.02
C GLU A 156 -2.39 10.38 14.44
N THR A 157 -3.50 10.86 15.04
CA THR A 157 -4.85 10.62 14.51
C THR A 157 -5.01 11.15 13.08
N LEU A 158 -4.51 12.35 12.79
CA LEU A 158 -4.58 12.95 11.46
C LEU A 158 -3.71 12.21 10.45
N GLU A 159 -2.56 11.69 10.87
CA GLU A 159 -1.67 10.84 10.06
C GLU A 159 -2.34 9.50 9.76
N GLU A 160 -2.85 8.78 10.75
CA GLU A 160 -3.57 7.51 10.58
C GLU A 160 -4.80 7.65 9.66
N LEU A 161 -5.58 8.71 9.81
CA LEU A 161 -6.72 8.98 8.92
C LEU A 161 -6.25 9.24 7.48
N SER A 162 -5.11 9.93 7.31
CA SER A 162 -4.53 10.21 5.99
C SER A 162 -4.04 8.93 5.32
N GLU A 163 -3.40 8.06 6.07
CA GLU A 163 -2.95 6.74 5.59
C GLU A 163 -4.14 5.85 5.25
N GLY A 164 -5.19 5.86 6.08
CA GLY A 164 -6.43 5.14 5.80
C GLY A 164 -7.11 5.62 4.51
N ILE A 165 -7.20 6.94 4.29
CA ILE A 165 -7.75 7.51 3.04
C ILE A 165 -6.90 7.04 1.86
N LYS A 166 -5.58 7.21 1.93
CA LYS A 166 -4.64 6.80 0.88
C LYS A 166 -4.77 5.31 0.54
N HIS A 167 -4.90 4.45 1.56
CA HIS A 167 -5.10 3.01 1.36
C HIS A 167 -6.33 2.71 0.50
N TYR A 168 -7.47 3.33 0.80
CA TYR A 168 -8.70 3.10 0.04
C TYR A 168 -8.66 3.76 -1.35
N GLU A 169 -8.02 4.93 -1.49
CA GLU A 169 -7.79 5.58 -2.79
C GLU A 169 -6.92 4.71 -3.70
N GLU A 170 -5.83 4.14 -3.20
CA GLU A 170 -4.98 3.21 -3.93
C GLU A 170 -5.74 1.93 -4.30
N ARG A 171 -6.57 1.43 -3.40
CA ARG A 171 -7.42 0.27 -3.67
C ARG A 171 -8.42 0.55 -4.80
N LEU A 172 -9.06 1.73 -4.83
CA LEU A 172 -9.93 2.16 -5.93
C LEU A 172 -9.16 2.39 -7.23
N LYS A 173 -7.95 2.93 -7.13
CA LYS A 173 -7.11 3.27 -8.28
C LYS A 173 -6.55 2.05 -8.98
N TYR A 174 -6.22 1.01 -8.24
CA TYR A 174 -5.53 -0.19 -8.73
C TYR A 174 -6.37 -1.46 -8.56
N GLY A 175 -6.50 -1.93 -7.33
CA GLY A 175 -7.08 -3.24 -7.01
C GLY A 175 -8.52 -3.40 -7.50
N LEU A 176 -9.34 -2.37 -7.38
CA LEU A 176 -10.76 -2.32 -7.77
C LEU A 176 -11.00 -1.65 -9.14
N ASN A 177 -9.95 -1.19 -9.80
CA ASN A 177 -10.09 -0.50 -11.10
C ASN A 177 -10.12 -1.50 -12.25
N LYS A 178 -11.29 -1.68 -12.87
CA LYS A 178 -11.47 -2.57 -14.04
C LYS A 178 -10.67 -2.12 -15.26
N GLU A 179 -10.33 -0.82 -15.37
CA GLU A 179 -9.55 -0.28 -16.49
C GLU A 179 -8.03 -0.35 -16.26
N PHE A 180 -7.61 -0.61 -15.02
CA PHE A 180 -6.18 -0.68 -14.71
C PHE A 180 -5.56 -1.96 -15.30
N ASN A 181 -4.46 -1.79 -16.05
CA ASN A 181 -3.66 -2.90 -16.55
C ASN A 181 -2.27 -2.89 -15.88
N PRO A 182 -2.04 -3.73 -14.87
CA PRO A 182 -0.76 -3.79 -14.17
C PRO A 182 0.40 -4.21 -15.07
N ARG A 183 0.12 -5.01 -16.10
CA ARG A 183 1.15 -5.57 -17.00
C ARG A 183 1.55 -4.64 -18.15
N ALA A 184 0.89 -3.48 -18.29
CA ALA A 184 1.21 -2.52 -19.35
C ALA A 184 2.68 -2.05 -19.33
N VAL A 185 3.29 -2.04 -18.13
CA VAL A 185 4.70 -1.64 -17.93
C VAL A 185 5.65 -2.70 -18.49
N LEU A 186 5.34 -3.97 -18.33
CA LEU A 186 6.15 -5.08 -18.82
C LEU A 186 6.07 -5.25 -20.34
N LYS A 187 4.97 -4.78 -20.96
CA LYS A 187 4.67 -4.98 -22.38
C LYS A 187 4.65 -6.46 -22.78
N ASP A 188 4.45 -7.34 -21.82
CA ASP A 188 4.33 -8.78 -22.05
C ASP A 188 2.91 -9.17 -22.47
N ASN A 189 2.78 -10.35 -23.04
CA ASN A 189 1.49 -10.97 -23.33
C ASN A 189 1.24 -12.10 -22.32
N PRO A 190 0.30 -11.94 -21.36
CA PRO A 190 0.03 -12.97 -20.36
C PRO A 190 -0.50 -14.29 -20.94
N ASP A 191 -0.96 -14.31 -22.19
CA ASP A 191 -1.43 -15.49 -22.89
C ASP A 191 -0.32 -16.19 -23.71
N ASP A 192 0.87 -15.56 -23.83
CA ASP A 192 2.04 -16.13 -24.49
C ASP A 192 2.97 -16.80 -23.47
N ILE A 193 2.77 -18.11 -23.27
CA ILE A 193 3.59 -18.93 -22.39
C ILE A 193 5.03 -19.14 -22.89
N THR A 194 5.35 -18.68 -24.09
CA THR A 194 6.72 -18.78 -24.67
C THR A 194 7.55 -17.54 -24.38
N ASP A 195 6.94 -16.45 -23.94
CA ASP A 195 7.66 -15.25 -23.48
C ASP A 195 8.45 -15.58 -22.21
N LYS A 196 9.75 -15.40 -22.26
CA LYS A 196 10.67 -15.71 -21.16
C LYS A 196 11.41 -14.49 -20.63
N ILE A 197 11.35 -13.37 -21.35
CA ILE A 197 12.17 -12.20 -21.06
C ILE A 197 11.28 -11.04 -20.62
N TYR A 198 10.82 -11.09 -19.39
CA TYR A 198 10.09 -10.01 -18.73
C TYR A 198 10.63 -9.85 -17.30
N GLY A 199 10.44 -8.68 -16.74
CA GLY A 199 11.00 -8.34 -15.43
C GLY A 199 12.37 -7.65 -15.55
N ASN A 200 13.11 -7.65 -14.47
CA ASN A 200 14.44 -7.04 -14.39
C ASN A 200 15.32 -7.64 -13.29
N THR A 201 16.57 -7.18 -13.20
CA THR A 201 17.55 -7.62 -12.19
C THR A 201 17.25 -7.10 -10.77
N ASN A 202 16.33 -6.16 -10.61
CA ASN A 202 15.96 -5.67 -9.29
C ASN A 202 15.15 -6.75 -8.57
N VAL A 203 15.80 -7.50 -7.72
CA VAL A 203 15.14 -8.37 -6.75
C VAL A 203 14.45 -7.43 -5.79
N ALA A 204 13.17 -7.17 -6.04
CA ALA A 204 12.41 -6.22 -5.26
C ALA A 204 12.41 -6.65 -3.79
N GLY A 205 12.89 -5.76 -2.97
CA GLY A 205 12.66 -5.80 -1.55
C GLY A 205 11.28 -5.23 -1.23
#